data_8c222d6e8f7c0b9c66a9147e78b25a45
#
_entry.id   8c222d6e8f7c0b9c66a9147e78b25a45
#
_cell.length_a   1.000
_cell.length_b   1.000
_cell.length_c   1.000
_cell.angle_alpha   90.00
_cell.angle_beta   90.00
_cell.angle_gamma   90.00
#
_symmetry.space_group_name_H-M   'P 1'
#
loop_
_entity.id
_entity.type
_entity.pdbx_description
1 polymer ?
#
loop_
_entity_poly.entity_id
_entity_poly.type
_entity_poly.pdbx_seq_one_letter_code
_entity_poly.pdbx_strand_id
1 'polypeptide(L)'
;MFYGNLFLGAFMRVNKLRFYQEKGRRQVQITSMQSVLKGGITMATSNDYIKFVAERVDKFGAIRTRKMFGEYMVYLNDRPIFTVCDNTVFVKKFPELSEIMNGLACGFPYDGAKESYILDIENDGLLEKVVPLLGEIVPFPKPKEKKQVL
;
A
#
# COMPACT_ATOMS: atom_id res chain seq x y z
N MET A 1 7.23 27.72 15.54
CA MET A 1 6.48 27.46 14.30
C MET A 1 7.16 26.44 13.37
N PHE A 2 8.46 26.45 13.23
CA PHE A 2 9.19 25.45 12.43
C PHE A 2 9.20 24.04 13.02
N TYR A 3 9.01 23.90 14.32
CA TYR A 3 8.91 22.60 15.00
C TYR A 3 7.60 21.84 14.73
N GLY A 4 6.56 22.50 14.27
CA GLY A 4 5.26 21.88 14.00
C GLY A 4 5.26 20.90 12.83
N ASN A 5 6.02 21.18 11.78
CA ASN A 5 6.04 20.32 10.58
C ASN A 5 6.86 19.04 10.76
N LEU A 6 7.94 19.07 11.52
CA LEU A 6 8.71 17.89 11.90
C LEU A 6 7.94 17.01 12.90
N PHE A 7 7.20 17.63 13.79
CA PHE A 7 6.35 16.95 14.78
C PHE A 7 5.13 16.29 14.12
N LEU A 8 4.54 16.90 13.09
CA LEU A 8 3.44 16.32 12.33
C LEU A 8 3.84 15.06 11.55
N GLY A 9 5.04 15.00 10.98
CA GLY A 9 5.54 13.80 10.32
C GLY A 9 5.78 12.64 11.28
N ALA A 10 6.36 12.92 12.45
CA ALA A 10 6.55 11.92 13.52
C ALA A 10 5.21 11.54 14.18
N PHE A 11 4.30 12.50 14.33
CA PHE A 11 2.97 12.29 14.90
C PHE A 11 2.07 11.46 13.96
N MET A 12 2.15 11.64 12.66
CA MET A 12 1.44 10.78 11.70
C MET A 12 1.95 9.33 11.72
N ARG A 13 3.25 9.11 11.90
CA ARG A 13 3.82 7.76 12.09
C ARG A 13 3.33 7.13 13.40
N VAL A 14 3.33 7.90 14.48
CA VAL A 14 2.85 7.44 15.80
C VAL A 14 1.34 7.22 15.79
N ASN A 15 0.57 8.07 15.12
CA ASN A 15 -0.88 7.90 15.00
C ASN A 15 -1.25 6.69 14.13
N LYS A 16 -0.50 6.41 13.09
CA LYS A 16 -0.70 5.19 12.30
C LYS A 16 -0.45 3.94 13.15
N LEU A 17 0.62 3.93 13.92
CA LEU A 17 0.91 2.85 14.87
C LEU A 17 -0.16 2.77 15.99
N ARG A 18 -0.62 3.90 16.51
CA ARG A 18 -1.63 3.98 17.55
C ARG A 18 -3.00 3.51 17.07
N PHE A 19 -3.36 3.85 15.83
CA PHE A 19 -4.60 3.44 15.21
C PHE A 19 -4.67 1.91 15.00
N TYR A 20 -3.56 1.30 14.62
CA TYR A 20 -3.45 -0.15 14.56
C TYR A 20 -3.54 -0.82 15.93
N GLN A 21 -3.05 -0.16 16.98
CA GLN A 21 -3.15 -0.67 18.35
C GLN A 21 -4.58 -0.69 18.88
N GLU A 22 -5.40 0.28 18.54
CA GLU A 22 -6.78 0.38 19.03
C GLU A 22 -7.70 -0.70 18.44
N LYS A 23 -7.37 -1.25 17.27
CA LYS A 23 -8.15 -2.32 16.62
C LYS A 23 -7.76 -3.76 17.03
N GLY A 24 -7.13 -3.94 18.17
CA GLY A 24 -6.86 -5.29 18.73
C GLY A 24 -5.71 -6.07 18.09
N ARG A 25 -4.93 -5.45 17.24
CA ARG A 25 -3.76 -6.08 16.57
C ARG A 25 -2.43 -5.74 17.26
N ARG A 26 -2.48 -5.48 18.55
CA ARG A 26 -1.33 -4.96 19.33
C ARG A 26 -0.09 -5.85 19.28
N GLN A 27 -0.26 -7.16 19.28
CA GLN A 27 0.85 -8.11 19.36
C GLN A 27 1.60 -8.27 18.04
N VAL A 28 0.91 -8.21 16.91
CA VAL A 28 1.52 -8.39 15.58
C VAL A 28 2.46 -7.24 15.24
N GLN A 29 2.15 -6.03 15.69
CA GLN A 29 2.97 -4.86 15.40
C GLN A 29 4.21 -4.73 16.29
N ILE A 30 4.08 -5.09 17.57
CA ILE A 30 5.23 -5.14 18.50
C ILE A 30 6.22 -6.19 18.01
N THR A 31 5.73 -7.30 17.51
CA THR A 31 6.56 -8.37 16.94
C THR A 31 7.24 -7.92 15.65
N SER A 32 6.54 -7.19 14.77
CA SER A 32 7.13 -6.67 13.53
C SER A 32 8.20 -5.60 13.78
N MET A 33 7.99 -4.71 14.74
CA MET A 33 9.02 -3.73 15.12
C MET A 33 10.25 -4.38 15.76
N GLN A 34 10.07 -5.41 16.58
CA GLN A 34 11.18 -6.15 17.16
C GLN A 34 11.94 -6.97 16.12
N SER A 35 11.28 -7.47 15.10
CA SER A 35 11.92 -8.20 14.01
C SER A 35 12.72 -7.28 13.09
N VAL A 36 12.26 -6.08 12.84
CA VAL A 36 13.00 -5.04 12.10
C VAL A 36 14.28 -4.64 12.85
N LEU A 37 14.22 -4.55 14.17
CA LEU A 37 15.39 -4.23 15.00
C LEU A 37 16.39 -5.39 15.10
N LYS A 38 15.99 -6.62 14.83
CA LYS A 38 16.84 -7.84 14.91
C LYS A 38 17.40 -8.30 13.58
N GLY A 39 17.37 -7.48 12.53
CA GLY A 39 18.08 -7.75 11.28
C GLY A 39 17.31 -8.59 10.27
N GLY A 40 16.12 -8.14 9.89
CA GLY A 40 15.64 -8.46 8.55
C GLY A 40 14.70 -9.64 8.40
N ILE A 41 13.75 -9.82 9.29
CA ILE A 41 12.56 -10.60 8.94
C ILE A 41 11.50 -9.62 8.44
N THR A 42 11.45 -9.43 7.14
CA THR A 42 10.29 -8.81 6.49
C THR A 42 9.10 -9.72 6.75
N MET A 43 8.16 -9.25 7.56
CA MET A 43 6.92 -9.98 7.79
C MET A 43 6.07 -9.92 6.52
N ALA A 44 5.77 -11.07 5.96
CA ALA A 44 4.84 -11.15 4.83
C ALA A 44 3.50 -10.49 5.18
N THR A 45 2.91 -9.79 4.22
CA THR A 45 1.58 -9.21 4.37
C THR A 45 0.57 -10.27 4.83
N SER A 46 -0.20 -9.97 5.87
CA SER A 46 -1.18 -10.91 6.39
C SER A 46 -2.39 -11.05 5.46
N ASN A 47 -2.95 -12.27 5.41
CA ASN A 47 -4.17 -12.53 4.62
C ASN A 47 -5.36 -11.66 5.08
N ASP A 48 -5.45 -11.38 6.37
CA ASP A 48 -6.54 -10.54 6.90
C ASP A 48 -6.41 -9.09 6.46
N TYR A 49 -5.18 -8.60 6.39
CA TYR A 49 -4.95 -7.25 5.90
C TYR A 49 -5.29 -7.10 4.42
N ILE A 50 -4.94 -8.09 3.58
CA ILE A 50 -5.26 -8.02 2.15
C ILE A 50 -6.78 -8.13 1.89
N LYS A 51 -7.51 -8.92 2.68
CA LYS A 51 -8.97 -8.95 2.65
C LYS A 51 -9.56 -7.59 3.01
N PHE A 52 -9.07 -7.00 4.10
CA PHE A 52 -9.48 -5.66 4.51
C PHE A 52 -9.24 -4.62 3.40
N VAL A 53 -8.05 -4.62 2.77
CA VAL A 53 -7.77 -3.73 1.64
C VAL A 53 -8.75 -3.96 0.48
N ALA A 54 -9.02 -5.21 0.13
CA ALA A 54 -9.97 -5.55 -0.93
C ALA A 54 -11.38 -5.05 -0.63
N GLU A 55 -11.87 -5.26 0.57
CA GLU A 55 -13.20 -4.80 1.02
C GLU A 55 -13.35 -3.27 0.98
N ARG A 56 -12.26 -2.54 1.26
CA ARG A 56 -12.27 -1.07 1.22
C ARG A 56 -12.41 -0.50 -0.18
N VAL A 57 -12.04 -1.25 -1.19
CA VAL A 57 -12.01 -0.78 -2.58
C VAL A 57 -12.99 -1.50 -3.50
N ASP A 58 -13.71 -2.51 -3.02
CA ASP A 58 -14.67 -3.29 -3.81
C ASP A 58 -15.82 -2.45 -4.39
N LYS A 59 -16.20 -1.37 -3.71
CA LYS A 59 -17.19 -0.39 -4.17
C LYS A 59 -16.83 0.30 -5.50
N PHE A 60 -15.56 0.28 -5.88
CA PHE A 60 -15.06 0.96 -7.10
C PHE A 60 -15.05 0.04 -8.33
N GLY A 61 -15.20 -1.27 -8.18
CA GLY A 61 -15.21 -2.21 -9.30
C GLY A 61 -14.76 -3.62 -8.88
N ALA A 62 -14.52 -4.45 -9.89
CA ALA A 62 -14.10 -5.83 -9.64
C ALA A 62 -12.67 -5.88 -9.09
N ILE A 63 -12.55 -6.38 -7.86
CA ILE A 63 -11.26 -6.49 -7.16
C ILE A 63 -10.74 -7.91 -7.27
N ARG A 64 -9.46 -8.02 -7.60
CA ARG A 64 -8.71 -9.28 -7.60
C ARG A 64 -7.37 -9.08 -6.90
N THR A 65 -7.02 -9.98 -6.04
CA THR A 65 -5.72 -9.98 -5.36
C THR A 65 -4.86 -11.14 -5.85
N ARG A 66 -3.56 -10.91 -5.97
CA ARG A 66 -2.59 -11.94 -6.35
C ARG A 66 -1.38 -11.88 -5.45
N LYS A 67 -1.07 -13.00 -4.83
CA LYS A 67 0.15 -13.14 -4.04
C LYS A 67 1.37 -13.29 -4.96
N MET A 68 2.42 -12.53 -4.67
CA MET A 68 3.68 -12.55 -5.40
C MET A 68 4.84 -12.38 -4.42
N PHE A 69 5.68 -13.39 -4.26
CA PHE A 69 6.91 -13.32 -3.43
C PHE A 69 6.68 -12.84 -1.98
N GLY A 70 5.60 -13.31 -1.34
CA GLY A 70 5.24 -12.88 0.02
C GLY A 70 4.43 -11.59 0.10
N GLU A 71 4.32 -10.86 -0.99
CA GLU A 71 3.60 -9.61 -1.15
C GLU A 71 2.30 -9.81 -1.94
N TYR A 72 1.48 -8.78 -2.01
CA TYR A 72 0.23 -8.84 -2.79
C TYR A 72 0.13 -7.70 -3.78
N MET A 73 -0.39 -8.03 -4.96
CA MET A 73 -0.84 -7.07 -5.95
C MET A 73 -2.36 -7.02 -5.94
N VAL A 74 -2.93 -5.83 -5.86
CA VAL A 74 -4.37 -5.59 -5.94
C VAL A 74 -4.71 -5.03 -7.31
N TYR A 75 -5.67 -5.68 -7.97
CA TYR A 75 -6.17 -5.30 -9.29
C TYR A 75 -7.59 -4.76 -9.17
N LEU A 76 -7.85 -3.66 -9.86
CA LEU A 76 -9.18 -3.11 -10.10
C LEU A 76 -9.51 -3.27 -11.58
N ASN A 77 -10.56 -4.02 -11.91
CA ASN A 77 -10.92 -4.30 -13.29
C ASN A 77 -9.72 -4.79 -14.13
N ASP A 78 -8.94 -5.73 -13.56
CA ASP A 78 -7.70 -6.30 -14.13
C ASP A 78 -6.51 -5.34 -14.27
N ARG A 79 -6.60 -4.10 -13.77
CA ARG A 79 -5.48 -3.16 -13.72
C ARG A 79 -4.79 -3.20 -12.36
N PRO A 80 -3.47 -3.36 -12.30
CA PRO A 80 -2.72 -3.43 -11.04
C PRO A 80 -2.63 -2.04 -10.40
N ILE A 81 -3.47 -1.77 -9.42
CA ILE A 81 -3.55 -0.45 -8.79
C ILE A 81 -2.67 -0.30 -7.55
N PHE A 82 -2.55 -1.35 -6.73
CA PHE A 82 -1.79 -1.32 -5.48
C PHE A 82 -0.79 -2.46 -5.39
N THR A 83 0.34 -2.16 -4.76
CA THR A 83 1.25 -3.16 -4.21
C THR A 83 1.13 -3.13 -2.70
N VAL A 84 0.89 -4.26 -2.07
CA VAL A 84 0.73 -4.36 -0.61
C VAL A 84 1.88 -5.17 -0.06
N CYS A 85 2.75 -4.50 0.69
CA CYS A 85 3.95 -5.06 1.29
C CYS A 85 3.98 -4.70 2.76
N ASP A 86 4.28 -5.68 3.61
CA ASP A 86 4.40 -5.47 5.06
C ASP A 86 3.21 -4.70 5.65
N ASN A 87 1.99 -5.13 5.33
CA ASN A 87 0.73 -4.48 5.72
C ASN A 87 0.67 -2.97 5.39
N THR A 88 1.33 -2.57 4.32
CA THR A 88 1.33 -1.19 3.84
C THR A 88 0.92 -1.16 2.37
N VAL A 89 0.01 -0.27 2.02
CA VAL A 89 -0.47 -0.09 0.65
C VAL A 89 0.39 0.93 -0.07
N PHE A 90 1.00 0.52 -1.17
CA PHE A 90 1.82 1.36 -2.03
C PHE A 90 1.12 1.63 -3.36
N VAL A 91 1.19 2.88 -3.78
CA VAL A 91 0.69 3.36 -5.07
C VAL A 91 1.86 3.88 -5.88
N LYS A 92 1.98 3.39 -7.11
CA LYS A 92 3.01 3.85 -8.03
C LYS A 92 2.84 5.37 -8.29
N LYS A 93 3.95 6.09 -8.37
CA LYS A 93 3.94 7.51 -8.69
C LYS A 93 3.56 7.73 -10.15
N PHE A 94 2.35 8.21 -10.37
CA PHE A 94 1.89 8.73 -11.64
C PHE A 94 1.80 10.26 -11.58
N PRO A 95 2.14 10.99 -12.65
CA PRO A 95 2.05 12.45 -12.67
C PRO A 95 0.67 12.98 -12.29
N GLU A 96 -0.38 12.28 -12.69
CA GLU A 96 -1.78 12.62 -12.44
C GLU A 96 -2.16 12.55 -10.96
N LEU A 97 -1.43 11.76 -10.18
CA LEU A 97 -1.63 11.65 -8.74
C LEU A 97 -0.87 12.70 -7.93
N SER A 98 0.02 13.46 -8.55
CA SER A 98 0.96 14.33 -7.84
C SER A 98 0.27 15.39 -6.97
N GLU A 99 -0.84 15.93 -7.41
CA GLU A 99 -1.60 16.92 -6.64
C GLU A 99 -2.36 16.28 -5.47
N ILE A 100 -3.01 15.14 -5.73
CA ILE A 100 -3.84 14.43 -4.74
C ILE A 100 -2.95 13.82 -3.64
N MET A 101 -1.77 13.34 -4.02
CA MET A 101 -0.84 12.66 -3.14
C MET A 101 0.25 13.59 -2.58
N ASN A 102 0.14 14.90 -2.84
CA ASN A 102 1.10 15.88 -2.36
C ASN A 102 1.19 15.90 -0.82
N GLY A 103 2.41 15.83 -0.31
CA GLY A 103 2.67 15.83 1.13
C GLY A 103 2.41 14.49 1.82
N LEU A 104 1.97 13.46 1.11
CA LEU A 104 1.83 12.12 1.68
C LEU A 104 3.19 11.40 1.77
N ALA A 105 3.26 10.46 2.70
CA ALA A 105 4.45 9.65 2.88
C ALA A 105 4.77 8.83 1.62
N CYS A 106 6.04 8.68 1.34
CA CYS A 106 6.57 7.83 0.29
C CYS A 106 7.46 6.74 0.88
N GLY A 107 7.62 5.65 0.16
CA GLY A 107 8.48 4.56 0.56
C GLY A 107 8.75 3.59 -0.58
N PHE A 108 9.54 2.58 -0.28
CA PHE A 108 9.88 1.53 -1.23
C PHE A 108 9.12 0.25 -0.83
N PRO A 109 8.30 -0.33 -1.72
CA PRO A 109 7.55 -1.54 -1.42
C PRO A 109 8.46 -2.72 -1.03
N TYR A 110 9.58 -2.86 -1.70
CA TYR A 110 10.59 -3.89 -1.46
C TYR A 110 11.95 -3.39 -1.93
N ASP A 111 13.00 -4.10 -1.57
CA ASP A 111 14.37 -3.73 -1.94
C ASP A 111 14.55 -3.72 -3.47
N GLY A 112 15.08 -2.63 -4.00
CA GLY A 112 15.24 -2.39 -5.43
C GLY A 112 13.97 -1.90 -6.16
N ALA A 113 12.84 -1.72 -5.46
CA ALA A 113 11.64 -1.12 -6.03
C ALA A 113 11.80 0.39 -6.26
N LYS A 114 10.97 0.94 -7.13
CA LYS A 114 10.84 2.40 -7.27
C LYS A 114 10.07 2.97 -6.10
N GLU A 115 10.45 4.18 -5.69
CA GLU A 115 9.73 4.93 -4.67
C GLU A 115 8.25 5.09 -5.05
N SER A 116 7.37 4.82 -4.12
CA SER A 116 5.93 4.84 -4.29
C SER A 116 5.26 5.64 -3.18
N TYR A 117 4.05 6.14 -3.43
CA TYR A 117 3.25 6.76 -2.38
C TYR A 117 2.74 5.68 -1.41
N ILE A 118 2.71 6.03 -0.13
CA ILE A 118 2.04 5.22 0.90
C ILE A 118 0.61 5.73 1.01
N LEU A 119 -0.35 4.87 0.71
CA LEU A 119 -1.77 5.17 0.76
C LEU A 119 -2.36 4.75 2.10
N ASP A 120 -3.04 5.69 2.75
CA ASP A 120 -3.87 5.36 3.91
C ASP A 120 -5.20 4.77 3.42
N ILE A 121 -5.32 3.45 3.52
CA ILE A 121 -6.49 2.69 3.08
C ILE A 121 -7.75 2.97 3.93
N GLU A 122 -7.60 3.63 5.07
CA GLU A 122 -8.73 3.97 5.94
C GLU A 122 -9.30 5.36 5.64
N ASN A 123 -8.60 6.17 4.85
CA ASN A 123 -9.06 7.50 4.44
C ASN A 123 -9.98 7.40 3.22
N ASP A 124 -11.29 7.36 3.47
CA ASP A 124 -12.32 7.27 2.42
C ASP A 124 -12.25 8.41 1.42
N GLY A 125 -12.06 9.63 1.89
CA GLY A 125 -11.98 10.80 1.01
C GLY A 125 -10.79 10.75 0.05
N LEU A 126 -9.70 10.14 0.48
CA LEU A 126 -8.52 9.92 -0.37
C LEU A 126 -8.77 8.78 -1.36
N LEU A 127 -9.38 7.67 -0.89
CA LEU A 127 -9.72 6.53 -1.75
C LEU A 127 -10.67 6.92 -2.88
N GLU A 128 -11.69 7.73 -2.60
CA GLU A 128 -12.67 8.18 -3.60
C GLU A 128 -12.06 9.02 -4.71
N LYS A 129 -10.93 9.66 -4.46
CA LYS A 129 -10.18 10.41 -5.47
C LYS A 129 -9.15 9.55 -6.19
N VAL A 130 -8.42 8.74 -5.45
CA VAL A 130 -7.27 7.99 -5.97
C VAL A 130 -7.69 6.74 -6.74
N VAL A 131 -8.64 5.96 -6.23
CA VAL A 131 -8.98 4.65 -6.81
C VAL A 131 -9.64 4.76 -8.19
N PRO A 132 -10.64 5.63 -8.42
CA PRO A 132 -11.20 5.82 -9.75
C PRO A 132 -10.15 6.30 -10.75
N LEU A 133 -9.32 7.26 -10.35
CA LEU A 133 -8.26 7.80 -11.20
C LEU A 133 -7.24 6.70 -11.58
N LEU A 134 -6.83 5.87 -10.65
CA LEU A 134 -5.98 4.71 -10.94
C LEU A 134 -6.64 3.72 -11.91
N GLY A 135 -7.95 3.52 -11.78
CA GLY A 135 -8.72 2.70 -12.71
C GLY A 135 -8.69 3.21 -14.15
N GLU A 136 -8.44 4.51 -14.35
CA GLU A 136 -8.33 5.12 -15.68
C GLU A 136 -6.89 5.15 -16.21
N ILE A 137 -5.93 5.57 -15.37
CA ILE A 137 -4.56 5.85 -15.81
C ILE A 137 -3.64 4.61 -15.81
N VAL A 138 -3.91 3.62 -14.97
CA VAL A 138 -3.07 2.43 -14.90
C VAL A 138 -3.29 1.56 -16.14
N PRO A 139 -2.23 1.25 -16.92
CA PRO A 139 -2.39 0.42 -18.10
C PRO A 139 -2.70 -1.04 -17.71
N PHE A 140 -3.36 -1.75 -18.62
CA PHE A 140 -3.51 -3.20 -18.48
C PHE A 140 -2.14 -3.88 -18.47
N PRO A 141 -1.98 -4.94 -17.66
CA PRO A 141 -0.75 -5.73 -17.71
C PRO A 141 -0.53 -6.30 -19.12
N LYS A 142 0.69 -6.14 -19.61
CA LYS A 142 1.05 -6.73 -20.91
C LYS A 142 0.85 -8.24 -20.85
N PRO A 143 0.24 -8.88 -21.86
CA PRO A 143 0.19 -10.31 -21.95
C PRO A 143 1.61 -10.86 -21.85
N LYS A 144 1.83 -11.86 -21.02
CA LYS A 144 3.10 -12.57 -21.01
C LYS A 144 3.22 -13.24 -22.38
N GLU A 145 4.15 -12.82 -23.20
CA GLU A 145 4.55 -13.58 -24.37
C GLU A 145 4.90 -14.98 -23.89
N LYS A 146 4.11 -15.96 -24.34
CA LYS A 146 4.48 -17.37 -24.17
C LYS A 146 5.78 -17.51 -24.97
N LYS A 147 6.91 -17.63 -24.27
CA LYS A 147 8.12 -18.10 -24.94
C LYS A 147 7.75 -19.43 -25.61
N GLN A 148 7.61 -19.41 -26.92
CA GLN A 148 7.54 -20.64 -27.67
C GLN A 148 8.86 -21.33 -27.41
N VAL A 149 8.81 -22.40 -26.64
CA VAL A 149 9.91 -23.34 -26.54
C VAL A 149 9.88 -24.10 -27.85
N LEU A 150 10.80 -23.71 -28.72
CA LEU A 150 11.14 -24.52 -29.91
C LEU A 150 11.95 -25.73 -29.45
#